data_4003d99c2cc13824e7aac0efa794d925
#
_entry.id   4003d99c2cc13824e7aac0efa794d925
#
_cell.length_a   1.000
_cell.length_b   1.000
_cell.length_c   1.000
_cell.angle_alpha   90.00
_cell.angle_beta   90.00
_cell.angle_gamma   90.00
#
_symmetry.space_group_name_H-M   'P 1'
#
loop_
_entity.id
_entity.type
_entity.pdbx_description
1 polymer ?
#
loop_
_entity_poly.entity_id
_entity_poly.type
_entity_poly.pdbx_seq_one_letter_code
_entity_poly.pdbx_strand_id
1 'polypeptide(L)'
;MPRWDVSTKTKTIEGAGIKTNKTYTLKAMDDRNASSQKTTAITFLNGIYWGVAAKKTSFDSAFVLTLTKGLQGSKAKTFTVNAGAGQHIYYAIPTRYGTPAFKVGGFDGGFSKAGTIQFKNASGYTESYDIWISDNAGLGNTTVNVA
;
A
#
# COMPACT_ATOMS: atom_id res chain seq x y z
N MET A 1 27.48 4.41 34.95
CA MET A 1 27.02 4.00 33.62
C MET A 1 26.10 2.83 33.75
N PRO A 2 24.88 2.92 33.20
CA PRO A 2 23.98 1.78 33.24
C PRO A 2 24.62 0.62 32.48
N ARG A 3 24.86 -0.46 33.16
CA ARG A 3 25.27 -1.70 32.50
C ARG A 3 24.13 -2.19 31.65
N TRP A 4 24.47 -2.60 30.45
CA TRP A 4 23.56 -3.37 29.62
C TRP A 4 23.25 -4.68 30.36
N ASP A 5 22.02 -4.87 30.75
CA ASP A 5 21.59 -6.13 31.32
C ASP A 5 21.58 -7.18 30.21
N VAL A 6 22.55 -8.08 30.24
CA VAL A 6 22.66 -9.19 29.26
C VAL A 6 21.53 -10.21 29.38
N SER A 7 20.70 -10.14 30.43
CA SER A 7 19.49 -10.94 30.54
C SER A 7 18.38 -10.47 29.62
N THR A 8 18.38 -9.17 29.23
CA THR A 8 17.39 -8.58 28.31
C THR A 8 18.00 -8.38 26.92
N LYS A 9 18.20 -9.48 26.19
CA LYS A 9 18.79 -9.46 24.85
C LYS A 9 17.82 -9.01 23.75
N THR A 10 16.53 -8.89 24.07
CA THR A 10 15.47 -8.58 23.11
C THR A 10 14.69 -7.38 23.58
N LYS A 11 14.50 -6.41 22.71
CA LYS A 11 13.53 -5.35 22.88
C LYS A 11 12.47 -5.48 21.78
N THR A 12 11.23 -5.74 22.20
CA THR A 12 10.09 -5.76 21.29
C THR A 12 9.56 -4.33 21.13
N ILE A 13 9.37 -3.92 19.90
CA ILE A 13 8.71 -2.67 19.53
C ILE A 13 7.36 -3.03 18.94
N GLU A 14 6.30 -2.64 19.62
CA GLU A 14 4.93 -2.94 19.17
C GLU A 14 4.64 -2.26 17.85
N GLY A 15 4.24 -3.06 16.86
CA GLY A 15 4.02 -2.61 15.48
C GLY A 15 2.81 -1.69 15.28
N ALA A 16 1.87 -1.66 16.23
CA ALA A 16 0.63 -0.87 16.11
C ALA A 16 0.86 0.63 15.90
N GLY A 17 1.98 1.16 16.35
CA GLY A 17 2.36 2.58 16.15
C GLY A 17 3.18 2.86 14.90
N ILE A 18 3.61 1.83 14.17
CA ILE A 18 4.47 2.00 12.98
C ILE A 18 3.58 2.18 11.75
N LYS A 19 3.52 3.39 11.22
CA LYS A 19 2.69 3.77 10.06
C LYS A 19 3.51 4.32 8.89
N THR A 20 4.82 4.36 9.04
CA THR A 20 5.79 4.84 8.04
C THR A 20 7.08 4.05 8.18
N ASN A 21 7.96 4.18 7.18
CA ASN A 21 9.29 3.60 7.28
C ASN A 21 10.00 4.12 8.54
N LYS A 22 10.63 3.22 9.27
CA LYS A 22 11.39 3.52 10.48
C LYS A 22 12.77 2.89 10.42
N THR A 23 13.75 3.63 10.89
CA THR A 23 15.10 3.15 11.09
C THR A 23 15.40 3.14 12.59
N TYR A 24 15.91 2.04 13.08
CA TYR A 24 16.31 1.87 14.46
C TYR A 24 17.81 1.65 14.52
N THR A 25 18.47 2.39 15.40
CA THR A 25 19.89 2.24 15.66
C THR A 25 20.10 1.76 17.08
N LEU A 26 20.78 0.63 17.24
CA LEU A 26 21.27 0.18 18.53
C LEU A 26 22.70 0.65 18.67
N LYS A 27 22.99 1.40 19.75
CA LYS A 27 24.33 1.82 20.13
C LYS A 27 24.71 1.13 21.43
N ALA A 28 25.77 0.35 21.41
CA ALA A 28 26.41 -0.21 22.59
C ALA A 28 27.67 0.59 22.91
N MET A 29 27.87 0.91 24.19
CA MET A 29 29.05 1.59 24.68
C MET A 29 29.63 0.80 25.84
N ASP A 30 30.98 0.70 25.90
CA ASP A 30 31.67 0.15 27.04
C ASP A 30 32.04 1.26 28.06
N ASP A 31 32.62 0.87 29.16
CA ASP A 31 33.05 1.75 30.24
C ASP A 31 34.22 2.65 29.85
N ARG A 32 34.88 2.41 28.72
CA ARG A 32 35.95 3.22 28.13
C ARG A 32 35.47 4.16 27.03
N ASN A 33 34.16 4.31 26.88
CA ASN A 33 33.53 5.10 25.83
C ASN A 33 33.75 4.59 24.39
N ALA A 34 34.27 3.38 24.22
CA ALA A 34 34.25 2.75 22.91
C ALA A 34 32.81 2.38 22.54
N SER A 35 32.39 2.68 21.33
CA SER A 35 31.04 2.47 20.91
C SER A 35 30.98 1.67 19.63
N SER A 36 29.97 0.82 19.55
CA SER A 36 29.55 0.13 18.33
C SER A 36 28.09 0.36 18.08
N GLN A 37 27.70 0.51 16.83
CA GLN A 37 26.30 0.69 16.49
C GLN A 37 25.89 -0.23 15.35
N LYS A 38 24.64 -0.67 15.39
CA LYS A 38 24.00 -1.41 14.31
C LYS A 38 22.65 -0.79 14.01
N THR A 39 22.38 -0.63 12.74
CA THR A 39 21.13 -0.04 12.25
C THR A 39 20.31 -1.10 11.54
N THR A 40 19.00 -1.11 11.78
CA THR A 40 18.03 -1.89 11.03
C THR A 40 16.88 -1.00 10.58
N ALA A 41 16.33 -1.28 9.43
CA ALA A 41 15.22 -0.54 8.86
C ALA A 41 13.96 -1.41 8.77
N ILE A 42 12.82 -0.80 9.07
CA ILE A 42 11.50 -1.38 8.83
C ILE A 42 10.85 -0.60 7.70
N THR A 43 10.49 -1.31 6.64
CA THR A 43 9.74 -0.72 5.52
C THR A 43 8.26 -0.95 5.75
N PHE A 44 7.49 0.14 5.77
CA PHE A 44 6.04 0.09 5.89
C PHE A 44 5.41 0.02 4.50
N LEU A 45 4.69 -1.07 4.23
CA LEU A 45 3.98 -1.29 2.98
C LEU A 45 2.48 -1.16 3.21
N ASN A 46 1.81 -0.42 2.33
CA ASN A 46 0.35 -0.34 2.33
C ASN A 46 -0.26 -1.37 1.38
N GLY A 47 -1.50 -1.75 1.70
CA GLY A 47 -2.34 -2.46 0.75
C GLY A 47 -2.66 -1.55 -0.44
N ILE A 48 -2.46 -2.06 -1.63
CA ILE A 48 -3.08 -1.55 -2.84
C ILE A 48 -4.06 -2.59 -3.34
N TYR A 49 -5.13 -2.16 -4.01
CA TYR A 49 -6.21 -3.04 -4.39
C TYR A 49 -6.56 -2.86 -5.86
N TRP A 50 -6.84 -3.96 -6.56
CA TRP A 50 -7.24 -3.92 -7.96
C TRP A 50 -8.21 -5.06 -8.26
N GLY A 51 -9.02 -4.89 -9.27
CA GLY A 51 -9.96 -5.92 -9.69
C GLY A 51 -11.02 -5.37 -10.64
N VAL A 52 -12.02 -6.17 -10.88
CA VAL A 52 -13.12 -5.84 -11.78
C VAL A 52 -14.45 -5.88 -11.04
N ALA A 53 -15.33 -4.95 -11.34
CA ALA A 53 -16.68 -4.92 -10.83
C ALA A 53 -17.59 -4.11 -11.76
N ALA A 54 -18.90 -4.25 -11.61
CA ALA A 54 -19.85 -3.35 -12.25
C ALA A 54 -19.61 -1.90 -11.80
N LYS A 55 -19.98 -0.94 -12.65
CA LYS A 55 -19.83 0.48 -12.32
C LYS A 55 -20.56 0.82 -11.03
N LYS A 56 -19.85 1.47 -10.13
CA LYS A 56 -20.37 1.99 -8.86
C LYS A 56 -20.34 3.52 -8.85
N THR A 57 -21.32 4.10 -8.18
CA THR A 57 -21.44 5.55 -7.98
C THR A 57 -21.01 6.00 -6.58
N SER A 58 -20.86 5.04 -5.65
CA SER A 58 -20.37 5.28 -4.28
C SER A 58 -19.42 4.17 -3.87
N PHE A 59 -18.51 4.49 -2.98
CA PHE A 59 -17.44 3.58 -2.54
C PHE A 59 -17.32 3.59 -1.02
N ASP A 60 -17.01 2.43 -0.48
CA ASP A 60 -16.73 2.21 0.94
C ASP A 60 -15.58 1.22 1.12
N SER A 61 -15.18 1.01 2.36
CA SER A 61 -14.11 0.06 2.69
C SER A 61 -14.49 -1.38 2.33
N ALA A 62 -15.78 -1.73 2.46
CA ALA A 62 -16.25 -3.08 2.14
C ALA A 62 -16.03 -3.40 0.67
N PHE A 63 -16.33 -2.47 -0.23
CA PHE A 63 -16.06 -2.64 -1.66
C PHE A 63 -14.57 -2.84 -1.94
N VAL A 64 -13.70 -1.98 -1.39
CA VAL A 64 -12.25 -2.09 -1.63
C VAL A 64 -11.72 -3.43 -1.13
N LEU A 65 -12.21 -3.93 -0.01
CA LEU A 65 -11.81 -5.22 0.54
C LEU A 65 -12.25 -6.43 -0.30
N THR A 66 -13.18 -6.28 -1.24
CA THR A 66 -13.54 -7.34 -2.20
C THR A 66 -12.52 -7.48 -3.34
N LEU A 67 -11.68 -6.47 -3.56
CA LEU A 67 -10.69 -6.45 -4.62
C LEU A 67 -9.44 -7.27 -4.23
N THR A 68 -8.65 -7.64 -5.22
CA THR A 68 -7.35 -8.29 -4.99
C THR A 68 -6.41 -7.34 -4.28
N LYS A 69 -5.74 -7.80 -3.24
CA LYS A 69 -4.80 -7.02 -2.43
C LYS A 69 -3.35 -7.35 -2.76
N GLY A 70 -2.52 -6.33 -2.85
CA GLY A 70 -1.06 -6.44 -2.82
C GLY A 70 -0.46 -5.44 -1.84
N LEU A 71 0.75 -5.70 -1.37
CA LEU A 71 1.49 -4.78 -0.50
C LEU A 71 2.54 -4.06 -1.35
N GLN A 72 2.51 -2.74 -1.34
CA GLN A 72 3.43 -1.90 -2.12
C GLN A 72 3.89 -0.69 -1.29
N GLY A 73 5.12 -0.25 -1.55
CA GLY A 73 5.67 0.99 -1.01
C GLY A 73 5.39 2.23 -1.88
N SER A 74 4.74 2.04 -3.02
CA SER A 74 4.42 3.10 -3.98
C SER A 74 3.14 2.79 -4.73
N LYS A 75 2.71 3.73 -5.58
CA LYS A 75 1.57 3.55 -6.48
C LYS A 75 1.78 2.57 -7.62
N ALA A 76 3.04 2.24 -7.92
CA ALA A 76 3.40 1.45 -9.11
C ALA A 76 3.00 -0.02 -8.98
N LYS A 77 2.35 -0.55 -10.01
CA LYS A 77 1.95 -1.96 -10.11
C LYS A 77 1.64 -2.33 -11.54
N THR A 78 2.05 -3.53 -11.93
CA THR A 78 1.54 -4.18 -13.13
C THR A 78 0.63 -5.34 -12.73
N PHE A 79 -0.53 -5.42 -13.33
CA PHE A 79 -1.49 -6.50 -13.08
C PHE A 79 -2.31 -6.82 -14.33
N THR A 80 -2.84 -8.03 -14.41
CA THR A 80 -3.72 -8.48 -15.48
C THR A 80 -5.08 -8.82 -14.89
N VAL A 81 -6.13 -8.41 -15.56
CA VAL A 81 -7.53 -8.69 -15.19
C VAL A 81 -8.33 -9.06 -16.44
N ASN A 82 -9.47 -9.71 -16.21
CA ASN A 82 -10.45 -9.98 -17.26
C ASN A 82 -11.75 -9.23 -16.91
N ALA A 83 -11.99 -8.10 -17.55
CA ALA A 83 -13.19 -7.30 -17.38
C ALA A 83 -14.25 -7.74 -18.38
N GLY A 84 -15.24 -8.49 -17.93
CA GLY A 84 -16.39 -8.91 -18.74
C GLY A 84 -17.32 -7.74 -19.09
N ALA A 85 -18.35 -8.04 -19.88
CA ALA A 85 -19.33 -7.04 -20.32
C ALA A 85 -19.91 -6.27 -19.11
N GLY A 86 -19.93 -4.95 -19.18
CA GLY A 86 -20.41 -4.05 -18.12
C GLY A 86 -19.52 -3.93 -16.89
N GLN A 87 -18.40 -4.64 -16.86
CA GLN A 87 -17.43 -4.53 -15.76
C GLN A 87 -16.35 -3.50 -16.07
N HIS A 88 -16.04 -2.69 -15.07
CA HIS A 88 -14.90 -1.77 -15.08
C HIS A 88 -13.74 -2.34 -14.25
N ILE A 89 -12.53 -1.90 -14.57
CA ILE A 89 -11.34 -2.18 -13.77
C ILE A 89 -11.20 -1.10 -12.70
N TYR A 90 -10.93 -1.51 -11.48
CA TYR A 90 -10.72 -0.62 -10.35
C TYR A 90 -9.31 -0.73 -9.82
N TYR A 91 -8.77 0.40 -9.36
CA TYR A 91 -7.49 0.50 -8.68
C TYR A 91 -7.61 1.45 -7.49
N ALA A 92 -7.31 0.97 -6.29
CA ALA A 92 -7.42 1.75 -5.07
C ALA A 92 -6.07 1.80 -4.34
N ILE A 93 -5.61 3.00 -4.06
CA ILE A 93 -4.30 3.27 -3.45
C ILE A 93 -4.38 4.35 -2.37
N PRO A 94 -3.46 4.37 -1.40
CA PRO A 94 -3.34 5.50 -0.47
C PRO A 94 -3.16 6.82 -1.22
N THR A 95 -3.95 7.82 -0.88
CA THR A 95 -3.88 9.17 -1.49
C THR A 95 -2.47 9.76 -1.42
N ARG A 96 -1.71 9.46 -0.36
CA ARG A 96 -0.32 9.92 -0.19
C ARG A 96 0.66 9.36 -1.22
N TYR A 97 0.30 8.33 -1.98
CA TYR A 97 1.13 7.83 -3.09
C TYR A 97 1.06 8.72 -4.34
N GLY A 98 0.17 9.71 -4.33
CA GLY A 98 0.01 10.68 -5.41
C GLY A 98 -0.78 10.11 -6.59
N THR A 99 -0.89 10.92 -7.64
CA THR A 99 -1.64 10.58 -8.84
C THR A 99 -0.90 9.51 -9.65
N PRO A 100 -1.51 8.36 -9.91
CA PRO A 100 -0.92 7.34 -10.76
C PRO A 100 -1.06 7.70 -12.24
N ALA A 101 -0.10 7.25 -13.04
CA ALA A 101 -0.21 7.21 -14.48
C ALA A 101 -0.55 5.79 -14.92
N PHE A 102 -1.58 5.64 -15.74
CA PHE A 102 -2.05 4.35 -16.21
C PHE A 102 -1.67 4.10 -17.66
N LYS A 103 -1.40 2.83 -17.96
CA LYS A 103 -1.26 2.33 -19.31
C LYS A 103 -2.07 1.04 -19.42
N VAL A 104 -3.06 1.03 -20.31
CA VAL A 104 -4.02 -0.06 -20.49
C VAL A 104 -3.76 -0.74 -21.83
N GLY A 105 -3.41 -2.03 -21.82
CA GLY A 105 -3.11 -2.77 -23.02
C GLY A 105 -1.99 -2.15 -23.86
N GLY A 106 -1.05 -1.43 -23.22
CA GLY A 106 0.04 -0.72 -23.89
C GLY A 106 -0.26 0.74 -24.28
N PHE A 107 -1.49 1.23 -24.10
CA PHE A 107 -1.89 2.62 -24.42
C PHE A 107 -1.97 3.47 -23.15
N ASP A 108 -1.45 4.69 -23.20
CA ASP A 108 -1.46 5.64 -22.07
C ASP A 108 -2.90 6.10 -21.74
N GLY A 109 -3.20 6.21 -20.45
CA GLY A 109 -4.49 6.65 -19.95
C GLY A 109 -5.47 5.52 -19.69
N GLY A 110 -6.76 5.79 -19.94
CA GLY A 110 -7.85 4.83 -19.80
C GLY A 110 -8.40 4.67 -18.38
N PHE A 111 -8.01 5.54 -17.44
CA PHE A 111 -8.53 5.59 -16.09
C PHE A 111 -8.84 7.02 -15.66
N SER A 112 -9.92 7.15 -14.90
CA SER A 112 -10.32 8.38 -14.23
C SER A 112 -10.45 8.18 -12.73
N LYS A 113 -10.21 9.23 -11.94
CA LYS A 113 -10.43 9.19 -10.50
C LYS A 113 -11.94 9.14 -10.22
N ALA A 114 -12.38 8.09 -9.57
CA ALA A 114 -13.79 7.89 -9.21
C ALA A 114 -14.16 8.50 -7.87
N GLY A 115 -13.20 8.60 -6.94
CA GLY A 115 -13.45 9.21 -5.64
C GLY A 115 -12.30 9.01 -4.65
N THR A 116 -12.49 9.55 -3.46
CA THR A 116 -11.61 9.38 -2.30
C THR A 116 -12.45 8.93 -1.11
N ILE A 117 -11.97 7.93 -0.38
CA ILE A 117 -12.64 7.42 0.82
C ILE A 117 -11.68 7.36 2.00
N GLN A 118 -12.25 7.37 3.22
CA GLN A 118 -11.54 6.93 4.42
C GLN A 118 -11.59 5.41 4.47
N PHE A 119 -10.56 4.77 3.97
CA PHE A 119 -10.48 3.32 3.89
C PHE A 119 -10.01 2.73 5.21
N LYS A 120 -10.80 1.81 5.76
CA LYS A 120 -10.44 1.01 6.93
C LYS A 120 -10.07 -0.39 6.49
N ASN A 121 -8.82 -0.78 6.70
CA ASN A 121 -8.37 -2.13 6.34
C ASN A 121 -8.89 -3.20 7.32
N ALA A 122 -8.64 -4.47 7.00
CA ALA A 122 -9.09 -5.60 7.82
C ALA A 122 -8.50 -5.59 9.25
N SER A 123 -7.37 -4.93 9.48
CA SER A 123 -6.74 -4.76 10.80
C SER A 123 -7.25 -3.52 11.55
N GLY A 124 -8.22 -2.78 11.00
CA GLY A 124 -8.79 -1.60 11.62
C GLY A 124 -8.02 -0.29 11.39
N TYR A 125 -6.90 -0.32 10.66
CA TYR A 125 -6.16 0.88 10.32
C TYR A 125 -6.89 1.68 9.25
N THR A 126 -7.01 2.99 9.45
CA THR A 126 -7.73 3.91 8.55
C THR A 126 -6.77 4.88 7.89
N GLU A 127 -6.91 5.05 6.57
CA GLU A 127 -6.16 6.01 5.75
C GLU A 127 -7.01 6.46 4.55
N SER A 128 -6.75 7.65 4.03
CA SER A 128 -7.38 8.12 2.79
C SER A 128 -6.90 7.31 1.59
N TYR A 129 -7.83 6.79 0.81
CA TYR A 129 -7.58 6.07 -0.44
C TYR A 129 -8.26 6.75 -1.61
N ASP A 130 -7.55 6.86 -2.71
CA ASP A 130 -8.09 7.26 -3.99
C ASP A 130 -8.50 6.03 -4.78
N ILE A 131 -9.71 6.07 -5.35
CA ILE A 131 -10.27 5.02 -6.18
C ILE A 131 -10.27 5.49 -7.62
N TRP A 132 -9.66 4.69 -8.47
CA TRP A 132 -9.57 4.89 -9.90
C TRP A 132 -10.39 3.83 -10.62
N ILE A 133 -11.04 4.22 -11.71
CA ILE A 133 -11.89 3.35 -12.53
C ILE A 133 -11.48 3.45 -13.98
N SER A 134 -11.50 2.31 -14.71
CA SER A 134 -11.31 2.35 -16.15
C SER A 134 -12.43 3.14 -16.84
N ASP A 135 -12.08 3.97 -17.80
CA ASP A 135 -13.06 4.81 -18.52
C ASP A 135 -14.05 3.95 -19.31
N ASN A 136 -13.57 2.82 -19.82
CA ASN A 136 -14.38 1.88 -20.57
C ASN A 136 -14.64 0.59 -19.77
N ALA A 137 -15.82 0.03 -19.98
CA ALA A 137 -16.20 -1.30 -19.48
C ALA A 137 -15.86 -2.38 -20.52
N GLY A 138 -15.82 -3.63 -20.08
CA GLY A 138 -15.75 -4.77 -20.98
C GLY A 138 -14.43 -4.92 -21.71
N LEU A 139 -13.33 -4.53 -21.12
CA LEU A 139 -12.00 -4.54 -21.73
C LEU A 139 -11.42 -5.95 -21.94
N GLY A 140 -12.09 -7.00 -21.44
CA GLY A 140 -11.62 -8.37 -21.56
C GLY A 140 -10.31 -8.62 -20.82
N ASN A 141 -9.52 -9.55 -21.31
CA ASN A 141 -8.16 -9.82 -20.82
C ASN A 141 -7.24 -8.63 -21.10
N THR A 142 -6.86 -7.92 -20.09
CA THR A 142 -6.10 -6.67 -20.21
C THR A 142 -5.03 -6.57 -19.14
N THR A 143 -3.82 -6.17 -19.55
CA THR A 143 -2.74 -5.81 -18.63
C THR A 143 -2.76 -4.30 -18.40
N VAL A 144 -2.74 -3.92 -17.12
CA VAL A 144 -2.65 -2.53 -16.68
C VAL A 144 -1.29 -2.31 -16.04
N ASN A 145 -0.57 -1.31 -16.51
CA ASN A 145 0.65 -0.81 -15.90
C ASN A 145 0.34 0.50 -15.19
N VAL A 146 0.74 0.60 -13.93
CA VAL A 146 0.57 1.81 -13.11
C VAL A 146 1.96 2.30 -12.69
N ALA A 147 2.22 3.60 -12.89
CA ALA A 147 3.47 4.28 -12.54
C ALA A 147 3.22 5.56 -11.71
#